data_df8a615a9efd225ae9274d2d6720a863
#
_entry.id   df8a615a9efd225ae9274d2d6720a863
#
_cell.length_a   1.000
_cell.length_b   1.000
_cell.length_c   1.000
_cell.angle_alpha   90.00
_cell.angle_beta   90.00
_cell.angle_gamma   90.00
#
_symmetry.space_group_name_H-M   'P 1'
#
loop_
_entity.id
_entity.type
_entity.pdbx_description
1 polymer ?
#
loop_
_entity_poly.entity_id
_entity_poly.type
_entity_poly.pdbx_seq_one_letter_code
_entity_poly.pdbx_strand_id
1 'polypeptide(L)'
;VYNMYPKEKKSVLQYATLVNNAAFLGLPIVKAVLGEAGMFLASIFIIPNRIFMWTAGVSIFTAEADKKAAFKKVMLNPCVIVIFIGLFRSFTDFTLPEFLAKSITGLGNCTTPLSMVLIGTMMTELTLASFKDWSTVYLAFMRLAALPFLALFIMRLLNADPIMTGCAVILTAMPAGSTTALLAEKY
;
A
#
# COMPACT_ATOMS: atom_id res chain seq x y z
N VAL A 1 -1.82 -18.38 -11.69
CA VAL A 1 -1.63 -19.11 -10.44
C VAL A 1 -2.96 -19.34 -9.72
N TYR A 2 -3.86 -18.37 -9.63
CA TYR A 2 -5.12 -18.49 -8.88
C TYR A 2 -6.31 -19.03 -9.69
N ASN A 3 -6.11 -19.57 -10.87
CA ASN A 3 -7.20 -20.07 -11.75
C ASN A 3 -7.95 -21.31 -11.21
N MET A 4 -7.41 -21.95 -10.17
CA MET A 4 -8.00 -23.15 -9.54
C MET A 4 -9.06 -22.79 -8.48
N TYR A 5 -9.20 -21.53 -8.11
CA TYR A 5 -10.14 -21.09 -7.08
C TYR A 5 -11.42 -20.47 -7.67
N PRO A 6 -12.54 -20.50 -6.94
CA PRO A 6 -13.77 -19.80 -7.32
C PRO A 6 -13.48 -18.32 -7.62
N LYS A 7 -14.27 -17.70 -8.50
CA LYS A 7 -14.04 -16.35 -9.02
C LYS A 7 -13.86 -15.30 -7.91
N GLU A 8 -14.66 -15.38 -6.85
CA GLU A 8 -14.60 -14.48 -5.71
C GLU A 8 -13.27 -14.62 -4.96
N LYS A 9 -12.91 -15.83 -4.53
CA LYS A 9 -11.65 -16.10 -3.84
C LYS A 9 -10.43 -15.76 -4.70
N LYS A 10 -10.51 -16.01 -6.00
CA LYS A 10 -9.48 -15.64 -6.98
C LYS A 10 -9.24 -14.12 -7.00
N SER A 11 -10.32 -13.33 -7.08
CA SER A 11 -10.23 -11.86 -7.09
C SER A 11 -9.58 -11.31 -5.83
N VAL A 12 -9.97 -11.82 -4.66
CA VAL A 12 -9.39 -11.46 -3.36
C VAL A 12 -7.89 -11.79 -3.32
N LEU A 13 -7.49 -13.00 -3.72
CA LEU A 13 -6.09 -13.42 -3.72
C LEU A 13 -5.24 -12.62 -4.72
N GLN A 14 -5.76 -12.31 -5.90
CA GLN A 14 -5.08 -11.48 -6.89
C GLN A 14 -4.86 -10.06 -6.36
N TYR A 15 -5.91 -9.46 -5.81
CA TYR A 15 -5.81 -8.12 -5.22
C TYR A 15 -4.85 -8.10 -4.04
N ALA A 16 -4.97 -9.04 -3.11
CA ALA A 16 -4.10 -9.17 -1.95
C ALA A 16 -2.62 -9.37 -2.33
N THR A 17 -2.35 -10.03 -3.47
CA THR A 17 -0.98 -10.19 -3.98
C THR A 17 -0.43 -8.86 -4.54
N LEU A 18 -1.25 -8.03 -5.14
CA LEU A 18 -0.81 -6.82 -5.82
C LEU A 18 -0.81 -5.60 -4.89
N VAL A 19 -1.80 -5.49 -4.01
CA VAL A 19 -1.97 -4.32 -3.12
C VAL A 19 -1.47 -4.63 -1.72
N ASN A 20 -0.48 -3.87 -1.29
CA ASN A 20 0.15 -4.01 0.02
C ASN A 20 -0.26 -2.93 1.02
N ASN A 21 0.04 -3.17 2.29
CA ASN A 21 -0.17 -2.21 3.37
C ASN A 21 1.03 -1.25 3.52
N ALA A 22 1.53 -0.74 2.39
CA ALA A 22 2.70 0.14 2.39
C ALA A 22 2.47 1.43 3.17
N ALA A 23 1.24 1.98 3.17
CA ALA A 23 0.97 3.25 3.82
C ALA A 23 0.82 3.12 5.33
N PHE A 24 -0.05 2.22 5.83
CA PHE A 24 -0.31 2.15 7.26
C PHE A 24 0.77 1.41 8.04
N LEU A 25 1.36 0.36 7.49
CA LEU A 25 2.42 -0.40 8.13
C LEU A 25 3.79 -0.04 7.59
N GLY A 26 3.92 0.13 6.27
CA GLY A 26 5.21 0.33 5.62
C GLY A 26 5.86 1.67 5.96
N LEU A 27 5.14 2.80 5.90
CA LEU A 27 5.71 4.11 6.20
C LEU A 27 6.30 4.23 7.61
N PRO A 28 5.63 3.80 8.68
CA PRO A 28 6.21 3.81 10.02
C PRO A 28 7.50 3.00 10.12
N ILE A 29 7.53 1.82 9.50
CA ILE A 29 8.71 0.95 9.52
C ILE A 29 9.86 1.58 8.73
N VAL A 30 9.58 2.12 7.54
CA VAL A 30 10.60 2.82 6.74
C VAL A 30 11.16 4.01 7.50
N LYS A 31 10.32 4.80 8.16
CA LYS A 31 10.76 5.94 8.98
C LYS A 31 11.66 5.49 10.14
N ALA A 32 11.31 4.40 10.81
CA ALA A 32 12.07 3.87 11.93
C ALA A 32 13.44 3.29 11.51
N VAL A 33 13.53 2.68 10.32
CA VAL A 33 14.74 1.99 9.84
C VAL A 33 15.63 2.89 8.99
N LEU A 34 15.05 3.70 8.11
CA LEU A 34 15.76 4.49 7.10
C LEU A 34 15.65 6.02 7.32
N GLY A 35 14.97 6.45 8.37
CA GLY A 35 14.82 7.86 8.72
C GLY A 35 14.01 8.69 7.72
N GLU A 36 14.22 10.00 7.72
CA GLU A 36 13.45 10.94 6.88
C GLU A 36 13.74 10.79 5.38
N ALA A 37 14.96 10.43 5.00
CA ALA A 37 15.32 10.17 3.60
C ALA A 37 14.55 8.96 3.05
N GLY A 38 14.46 7.88 3.83
CA GLY A 38 13.64 6.72 3.50
C GLY A 38 12.15 7.07 3.43
N MET A 39 11.65 7.89 4.35
CA MET A 39 10.26 8.34 4.37
C MET A 39 9.88 9.13 3.11
N PHE A 40 10.76 10.01 2.63
CA PHE A 40 10.57 10.74 1.38
C PHE A 40 10.44 9.79 0.18
N LEU A 41 11.40 8.87 0.01
CA LEU A 41 11.38 7.88 -1.06
C LEU A 41 10.17 6.94 -0.99
N ALA A 42 9.78 6.51 0.22
CA ALA A 42 8.61 5.70 0.44
C ALA A 42 7.32 6.40 0.03
N SER A 43 7.21 7.71 0.29
CA SER A 43 6.06 8.52 -0.12
C SER A 43 5.91 8.55 -1.64
N ILE A 44 7.01 8.65 -2.38
CA ILE A 44 7.01 8.57 -3.85
C ILE A 44 6.60 7.16 -4.32
N PHE A 45 7.16 6.12 -3.70
CA PHE A 45 6.86 4.73 -4.04
C PHE A 45 5.38 4.38 -3.86
N ILE A 46 4.71 4.98 -2.89
CA ILE A 46 3.28 4.72 -2.61
C ILE A 46 2.37 5.29 -3.70
N ILE A 47 2.77 6.33 -4.43
CA ILE A 47 1.92 6.97 -5.46
C ILE A 47 1.44 5.97 -6.51
N PRO A 48 2.32 5.27 -7.26
CA PRO A 48 1.87 4.29 -8.24
C PRO A 48 1.05 3.16 -7.63
N ASN A 49 1.38 2.73 -6.40
CA ASN A 49 0.60 1.73 -5.68
C ASN A 49 -0.84 2.21 -5.39
N ARG A 50 -1.01 3.48 -4.99
CA ARG A 50 -2.32 4.08 -4.76
C ARG A 50 -3.13 4.23 -6.05
N ILE A 51 -2.49 4.68 -7.12
CA ILE A 51 -3.13 4.76 -8.43
C ILE A 51 -3.61 3.37 -8.86
N PHE A 52 -2.74 2.37 -8.79
CA PHE A 52 -3.08 0.98 -9.12
C PHE A 52 -4.22 0.43 -8.27
N MET A 53 -4.16 0.63 -6.95
CA MET A 53 -5.16 0.16 -5.99
C MET A 53 -6.57 0.63 -6.36
N TRP A 54 -6.73 1.90 -6.70
CA TRP A 54 -8.04 2.49 -6.98
C TRP A 54 -8.47 2.39 -8.44
N THR A 55 -7.58 2.00 -9.36
CA THR A 55 -7.89 1.78 -10.79
C THR A 55 -8.04 0.30 -11.10
N ALA A 56 -6.92 -0.33 -11.47
CA ALA A 56 -6.86 -1.74 -11.84
C ALA A 56 -7.24 -2.67 -10.69
N GLY A 57 -6.90 -2.28 -9.44
CA GLY A 57 -7.24 -3.08 -8.26
C GLY A 57 -8.75 -3.24 -8.08
N VAL A 58 -9.52 -2.17 -8.16
CA VAL A 58 -10.99 -2.25 -8.05
C VAL A 58 -11.60 -3.02 -9.22
N SER A 59 -11.01 -2.92 -10.43
CA SER A 59 -11.50 -3.66 -11.60
C SER A 59 -11.37 -5.19 -11.49
N ILE A 60 -10.54 -5.69 -10.57
CA ILE A 60 -10.43 -7.13 -10.28
C ILE A 60 -11.72 -7.66 -9.64
N PHE A 61 -12.42 -6.84 -8.85
CA PHE A 61 -13.68 -7.20 -8.20
C PHE A 61 -14.90 -6.91 -9.06
N THR A 62 -14.85 -5.87 -9.90
CA THR A 62 -15.97 -5.45 -10.74
C THR A 62 -15.79 -5.98 -12.16
N ALA A 63 -16.65 -6.94 -12.57
CA ALA A 63 -16.59 -7.56 -13.90
C ALA A 63 -16.92 -6.60 -15.07
N GLU A 64 -17.56 -5.45 -14.79
CA GLU A 64 -18.01 -4.45 -15.77
C GLU A 64 -17.59 -3.04 -15.32
N ALA A 65 -16.31 -2.79 -15.12
CA ALA A 65 -15.88 -1.41 -14.87
C ALA A 65 -15.70 -0.70 -16.21
N ASP A 66 -16.56 0.24 -16.53
CA ASP A 66 -16.24 1.29 -17.50
C ASP A 66 -14.93 1.95 -17.03
N LYS A 67 -13.86 1.64 -17.75
CA LYS A 67 -12.49 2.10 -17.41
C LYS A 67 -12.41 3.62 -17.26
N LYS A 68 -13.22 4.35 -18.00
CA LYS A 68 -13.30 5.83 -17.90
C LYS A 68 -13.97 6.28 -16.62
N ALA A 69 -15.07 5.65 -16.21
CA ALA A 69 -15.74 5.95 -14.94
C ALA A 69 -14.86 5.59 -13.74
N ALA A 70 -14.18 4.45 -13.78
CA ALA A 70 -13.22 4.03 -12.75
C ALA A 70 -12.05 5.03 -12.65
N PHE A 71 -11.45 5.44 -13.75
CA PHE A 71 -10.37 6.43 -13.78
C PHE A 71 -10.81 7.79 -13.23
N LYS A 72 -11.99 8.29 -13.65
CA LYS A 72 -12.56 9.54 -13.13
C LYS A 72 -12.78 9.47 -11.61
N LYS A 73 -13.30 8.35 -11.09
CA LYS A 73 -13.51 8.14 -9.65
C LYS A 73 -12.20 8.17 -8.87
N VAL A 74 -11.13 7.65 -9.46
CA VAL A 74 -9.78 7.68 -8.86
C VAL A 74 -9.23 9.09 -8.83
N MET A 75 -9.30 9.81 -9.93
CA MET A 75 -8.81 11.19 -10.02
C MET A 75 -9.54 12.15 -9.08
N LEU A 76 -10.83 11.88 -8.80
CA LEU A 76 -11.64 12.62 -7.84
C LEU A 76 -11.49 12.11 -6.39
N ASN A 77 -10.68 11.09 -6.16
CA ASN A 77 -10.45 10.60 -4.80
C ASN A 77 -9.65 11.62 -4.00
N PRO A 78 -10.12 12.05 -2.82
CA PRO A 78 -9.44 13.07 -2.02
C PRO A 78 -8.00 12.68 -1.65
N CYS A 79 -7.72 11.40 -1.43
CA CYS A 79 -6.37 10.92 -1.17
C CYS A 79 -5.43 11.15 -2.36
N VAL A 80 -5.92 10.95 -3.59
CA VAL A 80 -5.13 11.18 -4.81
C VAL A 80 -4.91 12.67 -5.03
N ILE A 81 -5.94 13.48 -4.85
CA ILE A 81 -5.85 14.94 -4.97
C ILE A 81 -4.81 15.51 -4.00
N VAL A 82 -4.85 15.09 -2.74
CA VAL A 82 -3.89 15.55 -1.70
C VAL A 82 -2.45 15.13 -2.03
N ILE A 83 -2.23 13.94 -2.63
CA ILE A 83 -0.91 13.53 -3.10
C ILE A 83 -0.38 14.51 -4.16
N PHE A 84 -1.20 14.84 -5.16
CA PHE A 84 -0.79 15.79 -6.20
C PHE A 84 -0.54 17.20 -5.65
N ILE A 85 -1.36 17.68 -4.70
CA ILE A 85 -1.13 18.95 -4.00
C ILE A 85 0.20 18.91 -3.24
N GLY A 86 0.49 17.82 -2.53
CA GLY A 86 1.74 17.64 -1.79
C GLY A 86 2.96 17.62 -2.71
N LEU A 87 2.87 16.92 -3.85
CA LEU A 87 3.92 16.92 -4.87
C LEU A 87 4.12 18.31 -5.47
N PHE A 88 3.06 18.99 -5.87
CA PHE A 88 3.14 20.35 -6.40
C PHE A 88 3.83 21.30 -5.42
N ARG A 89 3.44 21.21 -4.13
CA ARG A 89 4.11 21.98 -3.08
C ARG A 89 5.61 21.64 -2.95
N SER A 90 5.98 20.37 -3.13
CA SER A 90 7.39 19.94 -3.04
C SER A 90 8.26 20.48 -4.17
N PHE A 91 7.66 20.82 -5.32
CA PHE A 91 8.35 21.44 -6.45
C PHE A 91 8.28 22.96 -6.45
N THR A 92 7.41 23.53 -5.63
CA THR A 92 7.26 24.98 -5.47
C THR A 92 7.70 25.33 -4.05
N ASP A 93 8.56 26.33 -3.88
CA ASP A 93 8.96 26.81 -2.53
C ASP A 93 7.81 27.51 -1.79
N PHE A 94 6.58 27.07 -2.03
CA PHE A 94 5.39 27.62 -1.40
C PHE A 94 5.35 27.24 0.08
N THR A 95 5.59 28.24 0.93
CA THR A 95 5.54 28.10 2.39
C THR A 95 4.10 28.25 2.86
N LEU A 96 3.59 27.22 3.55
CA LEU A 96 2.29 27.29 4.22
C LEU A 96 2.39 28.21 5.46
N PRO A 97 1.31 28.95 5.79
CA PRO A 97 1.23 29.63 7.08
C PRO A 97 1.50 28.65 8.23
N GLU A 98 2.22 29.11 9.25
CA GLU A 98 2.73 28.24 10.32
C GLU A 98 1.64 27.43 11.02
N PHE A 99 0.47 28.04 11.25
CA PHE A 99 -0.66 27.35 11.89
C PHE A 99 -1.17 26.18 11.06
N LEU A 100 -1.25 26.31 9.71
CA LEU A 100 -1.64 25.23 8.80
C LEU A 100 -0.57 24.13 8.75
N ALA A 101 0.70 24.53 8.66
CA ALA A 101 1.80 23.56 8.66
C ALA A 101 1.82 22.72 9.95
N LYS A 102 1.66 23.35 11.12
CA LYS A 102 1.58 22.67 12.42
C LYS A 102 0.36 21.74 12.50
N SER A 103 -0.81 22.19 12.03
CA SER A 103 -2.04 21.37 12.04
C SER A 103 -1.91 20.15 11.16
N ILE A 104 -1.41 20.30 9.92
CA ILE A 104 -1.20 19.18 9.00
C ILE A 104 -0.16 18.21 9.56
N THR A 105 0.94 18.71 10.12
CA THR A 105 1.96 17.88 10.76
C THR A 105 1.42 17.14 11.97
N GLY A 106 0.62 17.80 12.81
CA GLY A 106 -0.04 17.16 13.95
C GLY A 106 -0.95 16.00 13.55
N LEU A 107 -1.81 16.21 12.54
CA LEU A 107 -2.66 15.15 11.98
C LEU A 107 -1.82 14.03 11.36
N GLY A 108 -0.75 14.38 10.64
CA GLY A 108 0.18 13.41 10.07
C GLY A 108 0.83 12.52 11.14
N ASN A 109 1.23 13.11 12.26
CA ASN A 109 1.84 12.38 13.38
C ASN A 109 0.86 11.40 14.07
N CYS A 110 -0.46 11.67 14.00
CA CYS A 110 -1.48 10.73 14.48
C CYS A 110 -1.61 9.47 13.60
N THR A 111 -1.13 9.52 12.36
CA THR A 111 -1.28 8.40 11.41
C THR A 111 -0.60 7.13 11.91
N THR A 112 0.62 7.22 12.43
CA THR A 112 1.37 6.06 12.93
C THR A 112 0.68 5.38 14.12
N PRO A 113 0.36 6.06 15.23
CA PRO A 113 -0.29 5.40 16.37
C PRO A 113 -1.68 4.86 16.01
N LEU A 114 -2.49 5.60 15.24
CA LEU A 114 -3.80 5.11 14.80
C LEU A 114 -3.69 3.88 13.90
N SER A 115 -2.70 3.85 13.01
CA SER A 115 -2.44 2.70 12.15
C SER A 115 -2.05 1.46 12.97
N MET A 116 -1.24 1.64 14.01
CA MET A 116 -0.83 0.52 14.89
C MET A 116 -2.02 -0.03 15.68
N VAL A 117 -2.90 0.84 16.19
CA VAL A 117 -4.15 0.42 16.84
C VAL A 117 -5.04 -0.34 15.86
N LEU A 118 -5.24 0.19 14.65
CA LEU A 118 -6.04 -0.48 13.62
C LEU A 118 -5.48 -1.87 13.27
N ILE A 119 -4.17 -1.98 13.09
CA ILE A 119 -3.52 -3.27 12.81
C ILE A 119 -3.69 -4.21 14.00
N GLY A 120 -3.53 -3.73 15.22
CA GLY A 120 -3.77 -4.50 16.44
C GLY A 120 -5.18 -5.07 16.50
N THR A 121 -6.21 -4.27 16.20
CA THR A 121 -7.60 -4.76 16.16
C THR A 121 -7.81 -5.81 15.08
N MET A 122 -7.25 -5.64 13.89
CA MET A 122 -7.34 -6.65 12.82
C MET A 122 -6.65 -7.97 13.21
N MET A 123 -5.58 -7.93 14.01
CA MET A 123 -4.89 -9.14 14.47
C MET A 123 -5.72 -9.95 15.47
N THR A 124 -6.66 -9.36 16.18
CA THR A 124 -7.54 -10.10 17.10
C THR A 124 -8.51 -11.05 16.38
N GLU A 125 -8.77 -10.82 15.11
CA GLU A 125 -9.63 -11.66 14.26
C GLU A 125 -8.89 -12.87 13.68
N LEU A 126 -7.56 -12.94 13.83
CA LEU A 126 -6.77 -14.06 13.34
C LEU A 126 -7.04 -15.32 14.15
N THR A 127 -7.43 -16.38 13.47
CA THR A 127 -7.62 -17.72 14.05
C THR A 127 -6.54 -18.67 13.56
N LEU A 128 -6.19 -19.66 14.37
CA LEU A 128 -5.25 -20.72 13.96
C LEU A 128 -5.77 -21.50 12.74
N ALA A 129 -7.07 -21.53 12.52
CA ALA A 129 -7.69 -22.14 11.34
C ALA A 129 -7.30 -21.43 10.03
N SER A 130 -7.02 -20.12 10.09
CA SER A 130 -6.59 -19.33 8.92
C SER A 130 -5.25 -19.81 8.35
N PHE A 131 -4.38 -20.41 9.17
CA PHE A 131 -3.09 -20.97 8.74
C PHE A 131 -3.20 -22.36 8.10
N LYS A 132 -4.36 -23.02 8.18
CA LYS A 132 -4.58 -24.32 7.52
C LYS A 132 -4.97 -24.19 6.05
N ASP A 133 -5.45 -23.02 5.61
CA ASP A 133 -5.78 -22.78 4.22
C ASP A 133 -4.50 -22.56 3.41
N TRP A 134 -4.20 -23.51 2.53
CA TRP A 134 -3.03 -23.46 1.64
C TRP A 134 -2.97 -22.18 0.82
N SER A 135 -4.11 -21.61 0.43
CA SER A 135 -4.14 -20.35 -0.31
C SER A 135 -3.59 -19.17 0.51
N THR A 136 -3.87 -19.15 1.82
CA THR A 136 -3.35 -18.13 2.74
C THR A 136 -1.85 -18.28 2.95
N VAL A 137 -1.37 -19.49 3.13
CA VAL A 137 0.07 -19.80 3.26
C VAL A 137 0.82 -19.42 1.98
N TYR A 138 0.28 -19.78 0.82
CA TYR A 138 0.86 -19.43 -0.46
C TYR A 138 0.90 -17.90 -0.67
N LEU A 139 -0.19 -17.19 -0.34
CA LEU A 139 -0.23 -15.73 -0.41
C LEU A 139 0.81 -15.10 0.52
N ALA A 140 0.91 -15.60 1.75
CA ALA A 140 1.91 -15.12 2.71
C ALA A 140 3.34 -15.33 2.20
N PHE A 141 3.65 -16.51 1.67
CA PHE A 141 4.96 -16.80 1.07
C PHE A 141 5.27 -15.86 -0.10
N MET A 142 4.33 -15.72 -1.04
CA MET A 142 4.52 -14.85 -2.19
C MET A 142 4.73 -13.40 -1.76
N ARG A 143 3.99 -12.94 -0.76
CA ARG A 143 3.99 -11.56 -0.30
C ARG A 143 5.20 -11.21 0.55
N LEU A 144 5.53 -12.07 1.53
CA LEU A 144 6.53 -11.77 2.54
C LEU A 144 7.94 -12.28 2.15
N ALA A 145 8.04 -13.18 1.17
CA ALA A 145 9.32 -13.70 0.71
C ALA A 145 9.55 -13.43 -0.78
N ALA A 146 8.76 -14.02 -1.67
CA ALA A 146 9.06 -14.01 -3.10
C ALA A 146 9.11 -12.58 -3.70
N LEU A 147 8.13 -11.73 -3.42
CA LEU A 147 8.10 -10.36 -3.94
C LEU A 147 9.21 -9.47 -3.37
N PRO A 148 9.54 -9.46 -2.07
CA PRO A 148 10.67 -8.71 -1.55
C PRO A 148 12.01 -9.18 -2.10
N PHE A 149 12.22 -10.50 -2.26
CA PHE A 149 13.43 -11.02 -2.89
C PHE A 149 13.53 -10.60 -4.35
N LEU A 150 12.42 -10.61 -5.09
CA LEU A 150 12.38 -10.11 -6.46
C LEU A 150 12.71 -8.60 -6.52
N ALA A 151 12.13 -7.81 -5.61
CA ALA A 151 12.43 -6.38 -5.50
C ALA A 151 13.91 -6.15 -5.20
N LEU A 152 14.48 -6.88 -4.24
CA LEU A 152 15.91 -6.81 -3.91
C LEU A 152 16.76 -7.15 -5.13
N PHE A 153 16.43 -8.23 -5.84
CA PHE A 153 17.16 -8.66 -7.03
C PHE A 153 17.14 -7.58 -8.13
N ILE A 154 15.97 -7.02 -8.42
CA ILE A 154 15.81 -5.95 -9.42
C ILE A 154 16.60 -4.70 -9.00
N MET A 155 16.48 -4.26 -7.74
CA MET A 155 17.18 -3.07 -7.26
C MET A 155 18.71 -3.25 -7.29
N ARG A 156 19.21 -4.46 -7.01
CA ARG A 156 20.63 -4.80 -7.14
C ARG A 156 21.08 -4.79 -8.59
N LEU A 157 20.27 -5.32 -9.50
CA LEU A 157 20.57 -5.32 -10.95
C LEU A 157 20.66 -3.88 -11.51
N LEU A 158 19.81 -2.99 -11.00
CA LEU A 158 19.79 -1.58 -11.38
C LEU A 158 20.87 -0.74 -10.68
N ASN A 159 21.71 -1.35 -9.83
CA ASN A 159 22.68 -0.64 -8.98
C ASN A 159 22.06 0.55 -8.21
N ALA A 160 20.84 0.36 -7.71
CA ALA A 160 20.12 1.39 -7.00
C ALA A 160 20.77 1.72 -5.65
N ASP A 161 20.56 2.96 -5.20
CA ASP A 161 21.04 3.44 -3.90
C ASP A 161 20.56 2.52 -2.76
N PRO A 162 21.38 2.31 -1.71
CA PRO A 162 21.03 1.45 -0.57
C PRO A 162 19.73 1.85 0.14
N ILE A 163 19.46 3.16 0.32
CA ILE A 163 18.23 3.64 0.96
C ILE A 163 17.02 3.35 0.06
N MET A 164 17.15 3.59 -1.24
CA MET A 164 16.13 3.27 -2.23
C MET A 164 15.83 1.76 -2.28
N THR A 165 16.87 0.94 -2.26
CA THR A 165 16.75 -0.53 -2.20
C THR A 165 16.05 -0.97 -0.91
N GLY A 166 16.46 -0.44 0.23
CA GLY A 166 15.82 -0.70 1.52
C GLY A 166 14.33 -0.32 1.53
N CYS A 167 13.99 0.86 1.02
CA CYS A 167 12.60 1.28 0.84
C CYS A 167 11.79 0.30 0.00
N ALA A 168 12.29 -0.05 -1.19
CA ALA A 168 11.59 -0.95 -2.11
C ALA A 168 11.35 -2.32 -1.46
N VAL A 169 12.35 -2.88 -0.79
CA VAL A 169 12.25 -4.18 -0.11
C VAL A 169 11.27 -4.12 1.06
N ILE A 170 11.39 -3.13 1.95
CA ILE A 170 10.51 -2.98 3.10
C ILE A 170 9.06 -2.82 2.63
N LEU A 171 8.79 -1.91 1.69
CA LEU A 171 7.44 -1.64 1.23
C LEU A 171 6.82 -2.83 0.48
N THR A 172 7.60 -3.57 -0.29
CA THR A 172 7.10 -4.80 -0.94
C THR A 172 6.89 -5.95 0.03
N ALA A 173 7.65 -6.02 1.13
CA ALA A 173 7.49 -7.02 2.19
C ALA A 173 6.26 -6.78 3.09
N MET A 174 5.53 -5.67 2.91
CA MET A 174 4.33 -5.43 3.71
C MET A 174 3.22 -6.42 3.37
N PRO A 175 2.44 -6.86 4.37
CA PRO A 175 1.30 -7.76 4.16
C PRO A 175 0.25 -7.13 3.23
N ALA A 176 -0.79 -7.90 2.88
CA ALA A 176 -1.90 -7.41 2.08
C ALA A 176 -2.55 -6.17 2.72
N GLY A 177 -2.97 -5.23 1.90
CA GLY A 177 -3.61 -4.00 2.37
C GLY A 177 -4.97 -4.27 3.03
N SER A 178 -5.30 -3.52 4.08
CA SER A 178 -6.62 -3.57 4.75
C SER A 178 -7.80 -3.33 3.79
N THR A 179 -7.56 -2.61 2.70
CA THR A 179 -8.52 -2.43 1.61
C THR A 179 -8.94 -3.73 0.94
N THR A 180 -8.15 -4.79 1.05
CA THR A 180 -8.51 -6.13 0.54
C THR A 180 -9.76 -6.67 1.24
N ALA A 181 -9.82 -6.57 2.57
CA ALA A 181 -10.97 -6.98 3.36
C ALA A 181 -12.21 -6.12 3.02
N LEU A 182 -12.04 -4.79 2.99
CA LEU A 182 -13.12 -3.86 2.64
C LEU A 182 -13.74 -4.12 1.25
N LEU A 183 -12.90 -4.43 0.26
CA LEU A 183 -13.40 -4.72 -1.09
C LEU A 183 -14.01 -6.11 -1.19
N ALA A 184 -13.46 -7.10 -0.47
CA ALA A 184 -14.03 -8.45 -0.41
C ALA A 184 -15.39 -8.49 0.29
N GLU A 185 -15.64 -7.60 1.26
CA GLU A 185 -16.93 -7.46 1.92
C GLU A 185 -17.97 -6.73 1.05
N LYS A 186 -17.51 -5.80 0.22
CA LYS A 186 -18.38 -4.96 -0.59
C LYS A 186 -18.82 -5.61 -1.90
N TYR A 187 -18.01 -6.51 -2.48
CA TYR A 187 -18.20 -7.10 -3.81
C TYR A 187 -18.11 -8.62 -3.76
#